data_358efe4de7d52b406dffc3db5287546a
#
_entry.id   358efe4de7d52b406dffc3db5287546a
#
_cell.length_a   1.000
_cell.length_b   1.000
_cell.length_c   1.000
_cell.angle_alpha   90.00
_cell.angle_beta   90.00
_cell.angle_gamma   90.00
#
_symmetry.space_group_name_H-M   'P 1'
#
loop_
_entity.id
_entity.type
_entity.pdbx_description
1 polymer ?
#
loop_
_entity_poly.entity_id
_entity_poly.type
_entity_poly.pdbx_seq_one_letter_code
_entity_poly.pdbx_strand_id
1 'polypeptide(L)'
;MSAASQNQPRQTLEQQRAQDAWAKSERYKKEHVNVAKGLPALIMNSGLMQVLAFCHEKGKKEKGKCHEDVAADLRTWLQRQFPQLIASADFEHVMQELMKAEPRNYQAITTEAFAWLRWLRQMAAARKGGE
;
A
#
# COMPACT_ATOMS: atom_id res chain seq x y z
N MET A 1 24.14 -13.76 -12.52
CA MET A 1 23.76 -12.99 -11.33
C MET A 1 24.68 -11.79 -11.19
N SER A 2 24.10 -10.65 -10.86
CA SER A 2 24.91 -9.45 -10.79
C SER A 2 25.70 -9.42 -9.48
N ALA A 3 26.86 -8.81 -9.55
CA ALA A 3 27.71 -8.66 -8.35
C ALA A 3 27.03 -7.82 -7.28
N ALA A 4 26.23 -6.84 -7.70
CA ALA A 4 25.50 -6.01 -6.75
C ALA A 4 24.55 -6.83 -5.91
N SER A 5 23.85 -7.78 -6.56
CA SER A 5 22.94 -8.67 -5.85
C SER A 5 23.65 -9.50 -4.81
N GLN A 6 24.85 -9.96 -5.14
CA GLN A 6 25.63 -10.77 -4.23
C GLN A 6 26.18 -9.98 -3.05
N ASN A 7 26.47 -8.71 -3.29
CA ASN A 7 27.09 -7.85 -2.29
C ASN A 7 26.11 -7.15 -1.39
N GLN A 8 24.83 -7.15 -1.73
CA GLN A 8 23.83 -6.48 -0.93
C GLN A 8 23.39 -7.36 0.21
N PRO A 9 23.25 -6.78 1.40
CA PRO A 9 22.73 -7.54 2.54
C PRO A 9 21.32 -8.03 2.22
N ARG A 10 21.02 -9.21 2.67
CA ARG A 10 19.67 -9.71 2.56
C ARG A 10 18.79 -8.99 3.56
N GLN A 11 17.61 -8.64 3.12
CA GLN A 11 16.63 -8.00 3.98
C GLN A 11 15.45 -8.93 4.18
N THR A 12 14.93 -8.93 5.41
CA THR A 12 13.69 -9.64 5.68
C THR A 12 12.56 -8.90 4.98
N LEU A 13 11.43 -9.58 4.82
CA LEU A 13 10.25 -8.93 4.25
C LEU A 13 9.83 -7.75 5.11
N GLU A 14 9.93 -7.89 6.43
CA GLU A 14 9.61 -6.79 7.33
C GLU A 14 10.50 -5.58 7.08
N GLN A 15 11.80 -5.80 6.89
CA GLN A 15 12.71 -4.70 6.57
C GLN A 15 12.35 -4.04 5.24
N GLN A 16 11.94 -4.84 4.26
CA GLN A 16 11.53 -4.30 2.97
C GLN A 16 10.26 -3.48 3.08
N ARG A 17 9.29 -3.93 3.88
CA ARG A 17 8.08 -3.16 4.13
C ARG A 17 8.40 -1.82 4.78
N ALA A 18 9.26 -1.85 5.78
CA ALA A 18 9.65 -0.64 6.49
C ALA A 18 10.35 0.33 5.56
N GLN A 19 11.25 -0.17 4.73
CA GLN A 19 12.01 0.67 3.81
C GLN A 19 11.10 1.31 2.77
N ASP A 20 10.18 0.54 2.21
CA ASP A 20 9.24 1.07 1.24
C ASP A 20 8.33 2.14 1.86
N ALA A 21 7.82 1.86 3.05
CA ALA A 21 6.97 2.81 3.76
C ALA A 21 7.72 4.09 4.08
N TRP A 22 8.97 3.97 4.49
CA TRP A 22 9.80 5.14 4.75
C TRP A 22 9.96 6.00 3.50
N ALA A 23 10.28 5.35 2.37
CA ALA A 23 10.47 6.06 1.11
C ALA A 23 9.19 6.75 0.65
N LYS A 24 8.05 6.05 0.74
CA LYS A 24 6.78 6.62 0.30
C LYS A 24 6.38 7.83 1.14
N SER A 25 6.65 7.77 2.44
CA SER A 25 6.21 8.82 3.35
C SER A 25 6.99 10.12 3.17
N GLU A 26 8.06 10.11 2.38
CA GLU A 26 8.82 11.34 2.17
C GLU A 26 7.97 12.43 1.56
N ARG A 27 7.06 12.07 0.65
CA ARG A 27 6.20 13.02 -0.05
C ARG A 27 4.94 13.38 0.72
N TYR A 28 4.75 12.76 1.87
CA TYR A 28 3.49 12.90 2.58
C TYR A 28 3.37 14.21 3.32
N LYS A 29 2.15 14.72 3.34
CA LYS A 29 1.74 15.81 4.21
C LYS A 29 0.99 15.23 5.39
N LYS A 30 0.62 16.09 6.31
CA LYS A 30 -0.12 15.67 7.50
C LYS A 30 -1.41 14.91 7.13
N GLU A 31 -2.09 15.35 6.08
CA GLU A 31 -3.31 14.68 5.66
C GLU A 31 -3.06 13.25 5.20
N HIS A 32 -1.94 13.03 4.50
CA HIS A 32 -1.58 11.67 4.09
C HIS A 32 -1.38 10.79 5.32
N VAL A 33 -0.73 11.31 6.34
CA VAL A 33 -0.48 10.55 7.54
C VAL A 33 -1.80 10.14 8.20
N ASN A 34 -2.75 11.06 8.24
CA ASN A 34 -4.06 10.76 8.83
C ASN A 34 -4.80 9.69 8.03
N VAL A 35 -4.71 9.75 6.70
CA VAL A 35 -5.31 8.71 5.84
C VAL A 35 -4.67 7.36 6.15
N ALA A 36 -3.33 7.32 6.20
CA ALA A 36 -2.62 6.07 6.46
C ALA A 36 -3.03 5.46 7.79
N LYS A 37 -3.27 6.30 8.79
CA LYS A 37 -3.70 5.82 10.10
C LYS A 37 -5.06 5.17 10.07
N GLY A 38 -5.96 5.66 9.22
CA GLY A 38 -7.34 5.19 9.17
C GLY A 38 -7.60 4.01 8.24
N LEU A 39 -6.72 3.78 7.27
CA LEU A 39 -6.98 2.74 6.27
C LEU A 39 -7.12 1.34 6.83
N PRO A 40 -6.28 0.90 7.78
CA PRO A 40 -6.44 -0.47 8.27
C PRO A 40 -7.83 -0.76 8.83
N ALA A 41 -8.40 0.17 9.60
CA ALA A 41 -9.73 -0.02 10.13
C ALA A 41 -10.78 -0.07 9.03
N LEU A 42 -10.62 0.76 8.01
CA LEU A 42 -11.55 0.75 6.87
C LEU A 42 -11.49 -0.57 6.12
N ILE A 43 -10.29 -1.09 5.90
CA ILE A 43 -10.14 -2.38 5.22
C ILE A 43 -10.74 -3.49 6.05
N MET A 44 -10.54 -3.44 7.36
CA MET A 44 -11.09 -4.46 8.24
C MET A 44 -12.62 -4.46 8.19
N ASN A 45 -13.23 -3.29 8.11
CA ASN A 45 -14.68 -3.18 8.11
C ASN A 45 -15.31 -3.42 6.75
N SER A 46 -14.64 -3.03 5.67
CA SER A 46 -15.25 -3.02 4.34
C SER A 46 -14.52 -3.87 3.30
N GLY A 47 -13.34 -4.37 3.63
CA GLY A 47 -12.56 -5.16 2.69
C GLY A 47 -11.67 -4.33 1.82
N LEU A 48 -10.62 -4.97 1.29
CA LEU A 48 -9.60 -4.27 0.51
C LEU A 48 -10.16 -3.63 -0.75
N MET A 49 -10.97 -4.36 -1.52
CA MET A 49 -11.49 -3.81 -2.77
C MET A 49 -12.36 -2.57 -2.55
N GLN A 50 -13.24 -2.61 -1.54
CA GLN A 50 -14.09 -1.48 -1.25
C GLN A 50 -13.28 -0.25 -0.90
N VAL A 51 -12.24 -0.44 -0.11
CA VAL A 51 -11.43 0.69 0.34
C VAL A 51 -10.61 1.27 -0.80
N LEU A 52 -10.06 0.41 -1.67
CA LEU A 52 -9.35 0.91 -2.84
C LEU A 52 -10.26 1.72 -3.74
N ALA A 53 -11.49 1.25 -3.95
CA ALA A 53 -12.46 1.96 -4.77
C ALA A 53 -12.85 3.29 -4.13
N PHE A 54 -13.05 3.28 -2.82
CA PHE A 54 -13.40 4.49 -2.07
C PHE A 54 -12.30 5.56 -2.21
N CYS A 55 -11.05 5.14 -2.01
CA CYS A 55 -9.94 6.09 -2.10
C CYS A 55 -9.77 6.63 -3.51
N HIS A 56 -9.98 5.78 -4.51
CA HIS A 56 -9.85 6.22 -5.89
C HIS A 56 -10.92 7.23 -6.24
N GLU A 57 -12.14 6.99 -5.79
CA GLU A 57 -13.24 7.93 -6.02
C GLU A 57 -12.97 9.26 -5.34
N LYS A 58 -12.52 9.21 -4.08
CA LYS A 58 -12.22 10.44 -3.36
C LYS A 58 -11.11 11.22 -4.05
N GLY A 59 -10.19 10.54 -4.68
CA GLY A 59 -9.07 11.18 -5.36
C GLY A 59 -9.46 11.98 -6.59
N LYS A 60 -10.69 11.82 -7.07
CA LYS A 60 -11.16 12.62 -8.19
C LYS A 60 -11.43 14.06 -7.80
N LYS A 61 -11.51 14.34 -6.51
CA LYS A 61 -11.70 15.69 -6.00
C LYS A 61 -10.46 16.14 -5.27
N GLU A 62 -10.23 17.45 -5.26
CA GLU A 62 -9.02 18.00 -4.65
C GLU A 62 -8.86 17.56 -3.20
N LYS A 63 -9.96 17.59 -2.45
CA LYS A 63 -9.89 17.28 -1.02
C LYS A 63 -9.57 15.83 -0.73
N GLY A 64 -9.73 14.96 -1.72
CA GLY A 64 -9.50 13.53 -1.50
C GLY A 64 -8.21 13.01 -2.10
N LYS A 65 -7.36 13.89 -2.60
CA LYS A 65 -6.14 13.44 -3.27
C LYS A 65 -5.24 12.63 -2.37
N CYS A 66 -5.20 12.95 -1.10
CA CYS A 66 -4.35 12.19 -0.17
C CYS A 66 -4.81 10.75 -0.03
N HIS A 67 -6.12 10.52 -0.13
CA HIS A 67 -6.63 9.14 -0.10
C HIS A 67 -6.11 8.34 -1.28
N GLU A 68 -6.19 8.91 -2.47
CA GLU A 68 -5.72 8.19 -3.65
C GLU A 68 -4.19 8.04 -3.65
N ASP A 69 -3.48 9.05 -3.17
CA ASP A 69 -2.03 8.97 -3.10
C ASP A 69 -1.60 7.78 -2.24
N VAL A 70 -2.20 7.64 -1.05
CA VAL A 70 -1.84 6.54 -0.16
C VAL A 70 -2.29 5.21 -0.77
N ALA A 71 -3.48 5.17 -1.37
CA ALA A 71 -3.96 3.94 -1.99
C ALA A 71 -3.09 3.53 -3.18
N ALA A 72 -2.62 4.51 -3.96
CA ALA A 72 -1.73 4.21 -5.08
C ALA A 72 -0.41 3.66 -4.59
N ASP A 73 0.11 4.19 -3.50
CA ASP A 73 1.34 3.68 -2.90
C ASP A 73 1.14 2.23 -2.42
N LEU A 74 -0.02 1.93 -1.84
CA LEU A 74 -0.35 0.57 -1.44
C LEU A 74 -0.42 -0.35 -2.67
N ARG A 75 -1.11 0.09 -3.73
CA ARG A 75 -1.20 -0.73 -4.95
C ARG A 75 0.19 -1.02 -5.53
N THR A 76 1.07 -0.04 -5.50
CA THR A 76 2.44 -0.23 -6.00
C THR A 76 3.18 -1.27 -5.17
N TRP A 77 3.02 -1.22 -3.85
CA TRP A 77 3.63 -2.23 -2.99
C TRP A 77 3.06 -3.62 -3.26
N LEU A 78 1.75 -3.73 -3.40
CA LEU A 78 1.12 -5.02 -3.65
C LEU A 78 1.54 -5.59 -5.00
N GLN A 79 1.69 -4.74 -6.01
CA GLN A 79 2.18 -5.19 -7.32
C GLN A 79 3.60 -5.73 -7.19
N ARG A 80 4.43 -5.07 -6.40
CA ARG A 80 5.81 -5.52 -6.20
C ARG A 80 5.85 -6.88 -5.51
N GLN A 81 4.95 -7.12 -4.56
CA GLN A 81 4.95 -8.37 -3.80
C GLN A 81 4.26 -9.52 -4.52
N PHE A 82 3.33 -9.21 -5.40
CA PHE A 82 2.55 -10.23 -6.10
C PHE A 82 2.60 -9.99 -7.61
N PRO A 83 3.81 -9.96 -8.20
CA PRO A 83 3.92 -9.56 -9.61
C PRO A 83 3.23 -10.52 -10.58
N GLN A 84 3.03 -11.78 -10.17
CA GLN A 84 2.36 -12.75 -11.05
C GLN A 84 0.84 -12.64 -10.96
N LEU A 85 0.32 -12.08 -9.90
CA LEU A 85 -1.11 -11.86 -9.74
C LEU A 85 -1.51 -10.46 -10.12
N ILE A 86 -0.66 -9.49 -9.84
CA ILE A 86 -0.91 -8.08 -10.07
C ILE A 86 0.23 -7.55 -10.93
N ALA A 87 0.01 -7.51 -12.25
CA ALA A 87 1.07 -7.13 -13.17
C ALA A 87 1.27 -5.62 -13.26
N SER A 88 0.28 -4.84 -12.83
CA SER A 88 0.33 -3.40 -12.90
C SER A 88 -0.31 -2.82 -11.65
N ALA A 89 0.19 -1.67 -11.19
CA ALA A 89 -0.39 -0.99 -10.03
C ALA A 89 -1.56 -0.09 -10.41
N ASP A 90 -1.91 -0.02 -11.69
CA ASP A 90 -3.03 0.76 -12.16
C ASP A 90 -4.31 0.32 -11.46
N PHE A 91 -5.14 1.30 -11.07
CA PHE A 91 -6.33 1.03 -10.28
C PHE A 91 -7.23 -0.01 -10.94
N GLU A 92 -7.56 0.19 -12.22
CA GLU A 92 -8.50 -0.71 -12.90
C GLU A 92 -7.93 -2.11 -12.99
N HIS A 93 -6.64 -2.21 -13.28
CA HIS A 93 -6.00 -3.52 -13.36
C HIS A 93 -6.03 -4.24 -12.02
N VAL A 94 -5.67 -3.53 -10.95
CA VAL A 94 -5.66 -4.14 -9.62
C VAL A 94 -7.06 -4.61 -9.25
N MET A 95 -8.08 -3.78 -9.51
CA MET A 95 -9.44 -4.18 -9.16
C MET A 95 -9.88 -5.41 -9.92
N GLN A 96 -9.56 -5.49 -11.23
CA GLN A 96 -9.93 -6.66 -12.02
C GLN A 96 -9.24 -7.91 -11.50
N GLU A 97 -7.97 -7.80 -11.14
CA GLU A 97 -7.25 -8.96 -10.63
C GLU A 97 -7.78 -9.40 -9.27
N LEU A 98 -8.13 -8.45 -8.41
CA LEU A 98 -8.69 -8.80 -7.12
C LEU A 98 -10.08 -9.46 -7.25
N MET A 99 -10.88 -8.96 -8.19
CA MET A 99 -12.22 -9.51 -8.37
C MET A 99 -12.20 -10.96 -8.84
N LYS A 100 -11.19 -11.35 -9.60
CA LYS A 100 -11.12 -12.72 -10.11
C LYS A 100 -10.12 -13.60 -9.38
N ALA A 101 -9.46 -13.05 -8.34
CA ALA A 101 -8.49 -13.82 -7.58
C ALA A 101 -9.16 -14.94 -6.81
N GLU A 102 -8.46 -16.07 -6.69
CA GLU A 102 -8.92 -17.12 -5.82
C GLU A 102 -8.94 -16.60 -4.38
N PRO A 103 -9.86 -17.11 -3.55
CA PRO A 103 -9.98 -16.63 -2.18
C PRO A 103 -8.67 -16.67 -1.40
N ARG A 104 -7.86 -17.70 -1.59
CA ARG A 104 -6.58 -17.81 -0.91
C ARG A 104 -5.66 -16.67 -1.31
N ASN A 105 -5.63 -16.36 -2.59
CA ASN A 105 -4.78 -15.29 -3.08
C ASN A 105 -5.27 -13.93 -2.63
N TYR A 106 -6.59 -13.73 -2.68
CA TYR A 106 -7.16 -12.47 -2.20
C TYR A 106 -6.83 -12.25 -0.72
N GLN A 107 -6.93 -13.32 0.06
CA GLN A 107 -6.61 -13.24 1.48
C GLN A 107 -5.14 -12.92 1.70
N ALA A 108 -4.24 -13.54 0.93
CA ALA A 108 -2.81 -13.28 1.06
C ALA A 108 -2.49 -11.82 0.73
N ILE A 109 -3.12 -11.30 -0.32
CA ILE A 109 -2.92 -9.90 -0.72
C ILE A 109 -3.42 -8.96 0.38
N THR A 110 -4.59 -9.26 0.95
CA THR A 110 -5.14 -8.44 2.03
C THR A 110 -4.25 -8.46 3.26
N THR A 111 -3.74 -9.64 3.61
CA THR A 111 -2.82 -9.77 4.74
C THR A 111 -1.58 -8.93 4.53
N GLU A 112 -1.05 -8.94 3.32
CA GLU A 112 0.14 -8.15 3.01
C GLU A 112 -0.19 -6.65 3.06
N ALA A 113 -1.37 -6.28 2.62
CA ALA A 113 -1.80 -4.88 2.71
C ALA A 113 -1.77 -4.39 4.16
N PHE A 114 -2.29 -5.19 5.09
CA PHE A 114 -2.25 -4.84 6.50
C PHE A 114 -0.82 -4.71 7.03
N ALA A 115 0.03 -5.66 6.63
CA ALA A 115 1.41 -5.66 7.13
C ALA A 115 2.16 -4.41 6.67
N TRP A 116 1.98 -4.03 5.40
CA TRP A 116 2.63 -2.84 4.88
C TRP A 116 2.04 -1.56 5.49
N LEU A 117 0.72 -1.49 5.61
CA LEU A 117 0.06 -0.31 6.18
C LEU A 117 0.47 -0.08 7.63
N ARG A 118 0.73 -1.15 8.37
CA ARG A 118 1.22 -1.00 9.73
C ARG A 118 2.54 -0.22 9.74
N TRP A 119 3.42 -0.54 8.81
CA TRP A 119 4.68 0.18 8.69
C TRP A 119 4.49 1.59 8.15
N LEU A 120 3.62 1.74 7.14
CA LEU A 120 3.38 3.06 6.58
C LEU A 120 2.85 4.02 7.65
N ARG A 121 1.87 3.56 8.41
CA ARG A 121 1.30 4.36 9.48
C ARG A 121 2.38 4.85 10.44
N GLN A 122 3.27 3.94 10.85
CA GLN A 122 4.28 4.28 11.84
C GLN A 122 5.37 5.16 11.25
N MET A 123 5.85 4.81 10.05
CA MET A 123 6.92 5.57 9.41
C MET A 123 6.48 6.97 9.04
N ALA A 124 5.26 7.09 8.50
CA ALA A 124 4.75 8.40 8.13
C ALA A 124 4.57 9.30 9.35
N ALA A 125 4.05 8.75 10.43
CA ALA A 125 3.88 9.53 11.65
C ALA A 125 5.22 9.98 12.21
N ALA A 126 6.21 9.09 12.19
CA ALA A 126 7.54 9.41 12.70
C ALA A 126 8.21 10.50 11.89
N ARG A 127 8.03 10.47 10.56
CA ARG A 127 8.67 11.44 9.69
C ARG A 127 7.96 12.79 9.67
N LYS A 128 6.64 12.78 9.69
CA LYS A 128 5.86 14.00 9.44
C LYS A 128 5.11 14.51 10.65
N GLY A 129 5.08 13.75 11.74
CA GLY A 129 4.41 14.19 12.95
C GLY A 129 2.92 14.41 12.79
N GLY A 130 2.24 13.57 12.02
CA GLY A 130 0.81 13.69 11.81
C GLY A 130 0.03 13.43 13.08
N GLU A 131 -1.21 13.94 13.10
CA GLU A 131 -2.12 13.78 14.24
C GLU A 131 -2.64 12.38 14.38
#